data_83c3371ee8dfe368b5f8e1c1ab9dbec7
#
_entry.id   83c3371ee8dfe368b5f8e1c1ab9dbec7
#
_cell.length_a   1.000
_cell.length_b   1.000
_cell.length_c   1.000
_cell.angle_alpha   90.00
_cell.angle_beta   90.00
_cell.angle_gamma   90.00
#
_symmetry.space_group_name_H-M   'P 1'
#
loop_
_entity.id
_entity.type
_entity.pdbx_description
1 polymer ?
#
loop_
_entity_poly.entity_id
_entity_poly.type
_entity_poly.pdbx_seq_one_letter_code
_entity_poly.pdbx_strand_id
1 'polypeptide(L)'
;FIVEKDFPGFSTGKHEKKMGIRGSSTCDLIFEDCIVPKENLLGKEGKGFKIAMMTLDGGRIGIAAQALGLGEGAVNEAVKYTQERVQFGRRLSQFQNTQFQLADMHCRMQAAQYLVYAAACKKQLHEDYSMDASMAKLFAAEAASDVTRRAVQLFGGYGYTREYPVERMMRDAKITEIYEGTSEVQRMVISSRLGVK
;
A
#
# COMPACT_ATOMS: atom_id res chain seq x y z
N PHE A 1 14.88 -1.79 -21.34
CA PHE A 1 16.20 -1.15 -21.28
C PHE A 1 16.43 -0.51 -19.93
N ILE A 2 17.69 -0.52 -19.47
CA ILE A 2 18.13 0.28 -18.32
C ILE A 2 18.54 1.65 -18.88
N VAL A 3 17.90 2.70 -18.39
CA VAL A 3 18.16 4.09 -18.80
C VAL A 3 18.73 4.87 -17.62
N GLU A 4 19.89 5.46 -17.82
CA GLU A 4 20.53 6.28 -16.79
C GLU A 4 20.01 7.72 -16.87
N LYS A 5 19.99 8.41 -15.72
CA LYS A 5 19.42 9.74 -15.59
C LYS A 5 20.06 10.78 -16.54
N ASP A 6 21.35 10.60 -16.79
CA ASP A 6 22.16 11.58 -17.55
C ASP A 6 22.24 11.24 -19.05
N PHE A 7 21.45 10.28 -19.56
CA PHE A 7 21.41 10.00 -20.98
C PHE A 7 20.82 11.18 -21.75
N PRO A 8 21.49 11.63 -22.84
CA PRO A 8 20.94 12.68 -23.71
C PRO A 8 19.56 12.29 -24.23
N GLY A 9 18.61 13.24 -24.18
CA GLY A 9 17.23 13.00 -24.58
C GLY A 9 16.34 12.35 -23.52
N PHE A 10 16.84 12.02 -22.33
CA PHE A 10 16.04 11.61 -21.19
C PHE A 10 15.81 12.79 -20.24
N SER A 11 14.57 12.99 -19.83
CA SER A 11 14.20 13.99 -18.83
C SER A 11 12.99 13.53 -18.01
N THR A 12 12.72 14.25 -16.93
CA THR A 12 11.53 14.02 -16.10
C THR A 12 10.59 15.22 -16.16
N GLY A 13 9.29 14.94 -16.18
CA GLY A 13 8.26 15.96 -16.11
C GLY A 13 8.16 16.61 -14.73
N LYS A 14 7.15 17.44 -14.53
CA LYS A 14 6.89 18.08 -13.24
C LYS A 14 6.55 17.04 -12.17
N HIS A 15 6.94 17.32 -10.92
CA HIS A 15 6.56 16.51 -9.78
C HIS A 15 5.07 16.70 -9.44
N GLU A 16 4.34 15.60 -9.32
CA GLU A 16 2.92 15.65 -9.00
C GLU A 16 2.67 16.02 -7.53
N LYS A 17 1.66 16.89 -7.31
CA LYS A 17 1.18 17.25 -5.96
C LYS A 17 0.18 16.19 -5.51
N LYS A 18 0.59 15.29 -4.63
CA LYS A 18 -0.19 14.14 -4.21
C LYS A 18 -0.91 14.35 -2.87
N MET A 19 -1.99 13.58 -2.67
CA MET A 19 -2.75 13.51 -1.43
C MET A 19 -1.89 12.99 -0.27
N GLY A 20 -1.17 11.87 -0.49
CA GLY A 20 -0.30 11.18 0.46
C GLY A 20 1.00 10.72 -0.19
N ILE A 21 1.83 9.99 0.57
CA ILE A 21 3.17 9.52 0.16
C ILE A 21 3.98 10.66 -0.49
N ARG A 22 3.92 11.83 0.11
CA ARG A 22 4.53 13.04 -0.47
C ARG A 22 6.04 13.02 -0.49
N GLY A 23 6.66 12.16 0.34
CA GLY A 23 8.11 11.95 0.37
C GLY A 23 8.65 11.18 -0.82
N SER A 24 7.79 10.49 -1.60
CA SER A 24 8.14 9.81 -2.84
C SER A 24 7.75 10.67 -4.03
N SER A 25 8.70 11.01 -4.91
CA SER A 25 8.40 11.77 -6.12
C SER A 25 7.62 10.94 -7.14
N THR A 26 6.73 11.60 -7.88
CA THR A 26 6.00 11.02 -9.00
C THR A 26 6.03 12.02 -10.14
N CYS A 27 6.47 11.60 -11.33
CA CYS A 27 6.58 12.43 -12.51
C CYS A 27 6.54 11.55 -13.76
N ASP A 28 6.29 12.19 -14.92
CA ASP A 28 6.44 11.53 -16.21
C ASP A 28 7.92 11.28 -16.52
N LEU A 29 8.22 10.20 -17.25
CA LEU A 29 9.50 9.96 -17.88
C LEU A 29 9.41 10.33 -19.36
N ILE A 30 10.25 11.24 -19.81
CA ILE A 30 10.22 11.82 -21.15
C ILE A 30 11.45 11.35 -21.91
N PHE A 31 11.24 10.81 -23.10
CA PHE A 31 12.29 10.34 -24.00
C PHE A 31 12.15 11.05 -25.34
N GLU A 32 13.14 11.88 -25.71
CA GLU A 32 13.20 12.62 -26.97
C GLU A 32 14.52 12.27 -27.65
N ASP A 33 14.44 11.42 -28.67
CA ASP A 33 15.62 10.89 -29.38
C ASP A 33 16.72 10.31 -28.44
N CYS A 34 16.28 9.72 -27.35
CA CYS A 34 17.17 9.17 -26.33
C CYS A 34 17.88 7.89 -26.85
N ILE A 35 19.19 7.98 -27.04
CA ILE A 35 20.01 6.85 -27.49
C ILE A 35 20.40 6.02 -26.27
N VAL A 36 19.96 4.76 -26.24
CA VAL A 36 20.30 3.80 -25.18
C VAL A 36 21.25 2.75 -25.72
N PRO A 37 22.40 2.50 -25.09
CA PRO A 37 23.37 1.48 -25.51
C PRO A 37 22.72 0.08 -25.58
N LYS A 38 23.16 -0.70 -26.55
CA LYS A 38 22.63 -2.06 -26.78
C LYS A 38 22.80 -2.98 -25.56
N GLU A 39 23.90 -2.83 -24.84
CA GLU A 39 24.23 -3.57 -23.60
C GLU A 39 23.25 -3.28 -22.46
N ASN A 40 22.52 -2.17 -22.51
CA ASN A 40 21.49 -1.82 -21.54
C ASN A 40 20.15 -2.54 -21.79
N LEU A 41 20.09 -3.42 -22.80
CA LEU A 41 18.88 -4.23 -23.02
C LEU A 41 18.63 -5.19 -21.86
N LEU A 42 17.52 -5.00 -21.16
CA LEU A 42 17.09 -5.88 -20.08
C LEU A 42 16.30 -7.08 -20.66
N GLY A 43 16.98 -8.24 -20.71
CA GLY A 43 16.40 -9.47 -21.24
C GLY A 43 16.40 -9.53 -22.77
N LYS A 44 15.25 -9.74 -23.41
CA LYS A 44 15.11 -9.87 -24.88
C LYS A 44 14.09 -8.89 -25.42
N GLU A 45 14.28 -8.42 -26.63
CA GLU A 45 13.30 -7.59 -27.33
C GLU A 45 11.93 -8.27 -27.39
N GLY A 46 10.87 -7.48 -27.26
CA GLY A 46 9.48 -7.94 -27.19
C GLY A 46 9.07 -8.62 -25.89
N LYS A 47 9.95 -8.72 -24.88
CA LYS A 47 9.65 -9.35 -23.57
C LYS A 47 9.47 -8.36 -22.41
N GLY A 48 9.56 -7.08 -22.66
CA GLY A 48 9.46 -6.04 -21.62
C GLY A 48 8.16 -6.11 -20.81
N PHE A 49 7.02 -6.34 -21.46
CA PHE A 49 5.74 -6.50 -20.77
C PHE A 49 5.75 -7.68 -19.77
N LYS A 50 6.33 -8.83 -20.18
CA LYS A 50 6.47 -9.98 -19.28
C LYS A 50 7.34 -9.64 -18.06
N ILE A 51 8.46 -8.94 -18.28
CA ILE A 51 9.37 -8.51 -17.20
C ILE A 51 8.62 -7.56 -16.24
N ALA A 52 7.86 -6.60 -16.77
CA ALA A 52 7.05 -5.69 -15.96
C ALA A 52 6.03 -6.45 -15.10
N MET A 53 5.31 -7.43 -15.64
CA MET A 53 4.34 -8.22 -14.87
C MET A 53 4.99 -9.03 -13.75
N MET A 54 6.15 -9.64 -14.00
CA MET A 54 6.91 -10.36 -12.98
C MET A 54 7.41 -9.42 -11.86
N THR A 55 7.83 -8.21 -12.22
CA THR A 55 8.25 -7.18 -11.25
C THR A 55 7.07 -6.74 -10.38
N LEU A 56 5.89 -6.53 -11.00
CA LEU A 56 4.67 -6.15 -10.29
C LEU A 56 4.19 -7.22 -9.31
N ASP A 57 4.34 -8.51 -9.62
CA ASP A 57 3.99 -9.58 -8.67
C ASP A 57 4.80 -9.46 -7.37
N GLY A 58 6.11 -9.15 -7.47
CA GLY A 58 6.95 -8.86 -6.32
C GLY A 58 6.61 -7.55 -5.61
N GLY A 59 6.31 -6.51 -6.39
CA GLY A 59 5.90 -5.18 -5.91
C GLY A 59 4.62 -5.21 -5.08
N ARG A 60 3.63 -6.04 -5.48
CA ARG A 60 2.37 -6.22 -4.73
C ARG A 60 2.59 -6.63 -3.28
N ILE A 61 3.55 -7.52 -3.01
CA ILE A 61 3.91 -7.91 -1.63
C ILE A 61 4.45 -6.70 -0.86
N GLY A 62 5.31 -5.89 -1.49
CA GLY A 62 5.85 -4.65 -0.89
C GLY A 62 4.75 -3.65 -0.53
N ILE A 63 3.78 -3.43 -1.43
CA ILE A 63 2.65 -2.54 -1.17
C ILE A 63 1.70 -3.10 -0.11
N ALA A 64 1.48 -4.41 -0.10
CA ALA A 64 0.71 -5.06 0.95
C ALA A 64 1.36 -4.87 2.34
N ALA A 65 2.69 -5.00 2.42
CA ALA A 65 3.45 -4.75 3.65
C ALA A 65 3.41 -3.26 4.07
N GLN A 66 3.47 -2.33 3.12
CA GLN A 66 3.30 -0.91 3.40
C GLN A 66 1.90 -0.60 3.97
N ALA A 67 0.85 -1.14 3.35
CA ALA A 67 -0.52 -0.99 3.83
C ALA A 67 -0.68 -1.58 5.23
N LEU A 68 -0.14 -2.77 5.48
CA LEU A 68 -0.12 -3.42 6.79
C LEU A 68 0.52 -2.50 7.84
N GLY A 69 1.73 -1.98 7.58
CA GLY A 69 2.44 -1.10 8.51
C GLY A 69 1.69 0.20 8.81
N LEU A 70 1.01 0.80 7.81
CA LEU A 70 0.16 1.98 8.00
C LEU A 70 -1.05 1.66 8.88
N GLY A 71 -1.72 0.54 8.66
CA GLY A 71 -2.86 0.10 9.45
C GLY A 71 -2.48 -0.24 10.89
N GLU A 72 -1.41 -1.00 11.10
CA GLU A 72 -0.90 -1.32 12.45
C GLU A 72 -0.48 -0.06 13.21
N GLY A 73 0.23 0.85 12.55
CA GLY A 73 0.59 2.15 13.13
C GLY A 73 -0.65 2.94 13.57
N ALA A 74 -1.70 2.97 12.75
CA ALA A 74 -2.94 3.65 13.09
C ALA A 74 -3.69 2.99 14.27
N VAL A 75 -3.68 1.66 14.36
CA VAL A 75 -4.24 0.92 15.52
C VAL A 75 -3.48 1.30 16.79
N ASN A 76 -2.14 1.27 16.75
CA ASN A 76 -1.31 1.57 17.90
C ASN A 76 -1.53 3.01 18.42
N GLU A 77 -1.59 3.99 17.52
CA GLU A 77 -1.90 5.38 17.87
C GLU A 77 -3.31 5.51 18.47
N ALA A 78 -4.30 4.82 17.88
CA ALA A 78 -5.68 4.84 18.38
C ALA A 78 -5.80 4.20 19.77
N VAL A 79 -5.13 3.09 20.02
CA VAL A 79 -5.07 2.44 21.35
C VAL A 79 -4.50 3.39 22.38
N LYS A 80 -3.32 3.99 22.10
CA LYS A 80 -2.67 4.94 22.99
C LYS A 80 -3.56 6.14 23.29
N TYR A 81 -4.08 6.80 22.28
CA TYR A 81 -4.92 7.98 22.41
C TYR A 81 -6.19 7.70 23.24
N THR A 82 -6.87 6.60 22.97
CA THR A 82 -8.12 6.24 23.68
C THR A 82 -7.90 5.89 25.14
N GLN A 83 -6.70 5.43 25.52
CA GLN A 83 -6.31 5.19 26.92
C GLN A 83 -5.99 6.48 27.70
N GLU A 84 -5.62 7.54 27.00
CA GLU A 84 -5.23 8.83 27.63
C GLU A 84 -6.42 9.82 27.62
N ARG A 85 -7.14 9.89 26.52
CA ARG A 85 -8.22 10.89 26.31
C ARG A 85 -9.44 10.64 27.17
N VAL A 86 -9.84 11.66 27.93
CA VAL A 86 -11.03 11.64 28.77
C VAL A 86 -12.13 12.50 28.13
N GLN A 87 -13.34 11.95 28.00
CA GLN A 87 -14.58 12.64 27.63
C GLN A 87 -15.74 12.01 28.39
N PHE A 88 -16.76 12.82 28.70
CA PHE A 88 -17.94 12.37 29.46
C PHE A 88 -17.58 11.69 30.79
N GLY A 89 -16.53 12.22 31.47
CA GLY A 89 -16.09 11.75 32.79
C GLY A 89 -15.27 10.45 32.80
N ARG A 90 -14.94 9.86 31.66
CA ARG A 90 -14.15 8.60 31.57
C ARG A 90 -13.25 8.56 30.33
N ARG A 91 -12.26 7.68 30.35
CA ARG A 91 -11.38 7.46 29.19
C ARG A 91 -12.17 6.89 28.00
N LEU A 92 -11.75 7.25 26.78
CA LEU A 92 -12.41 6.73 25.56
C LEU A 92 -12.36 5.21 25.50
N SER A 93 -11.27 4.58 25.97
CA SER A 93 -11.10 3.12 26.03
C SER A 93 -12.11 2.40 26.93
N GLN A 94 -12.83 3.13 27.81
CA GLN A 94 -13.85 2.57 28.69
C GLN A 94 -15.25 2.51 28.02
N PHE A 95 -15.41 3.04 26.81
CA PHE A 95 -16.64 2.94 26.06
C PHE A 95 -16.64 1.66 25.23
N GLN A 96 -17.68 0.84 25.37
CA GLN A 96 -17.80 -0.46 24.70
C GLN A 96 -17.67 -0.34 23.17
N ASN A 97 -18.27 0.68 22.55
CA ASN A 97 -18.13 0.90 21.11
C ASN A 97 -16.67 1.15 20.69
N THR A 98 -15.89 1.88 21.50
CA THR A 98 -14.46 2.10 21.26
C THR A 98 -13.69 0.78 21.31
N GLN A 99 -13.99 -0.04 22.33
CA GLN A 99 -13.37 -1.36 22.48
C GLN A 99 -13.65 -2.27 21.28
N PHE A 100 -14.90 -2.32 20.83
CA PHE A 100 -15.29 -3.11 19.65
C PHE A 100 -14.61 -2.62 18.38
N GLN A 101 -14.54 -1.31 18.15
CA GLN A 101 -13.83 -0.77 16.99
C GLN A 101 -12.35 -1.13 17.01
N LEU A 102 -11.66 -0.99 18.15
CA LEU A 102 -10.24 -1.35 18.26
C LEU A 102 -10.01 -2.84 18.04
N ALA A 103 -10.89 -3.70 18.58
CA ALA A 103 -10.81 -5.14 18.35
C ALA A 103 -10.97 -5.51 16.88
N ASP A 104 -11.97 -4.95 16.19
CA ASP A 104 -12.19 -5.17 14.76
C ASP A 104 -11.00 -4.68 13.90
N MET A 105 -10.48 -3.49 14.22
CA MET A 105 -9.32 -2.93 13.52
C MET A 105 -8.10 -3.85 13.68
N HIS A 106 -7.83 -4.32 14.89
CA HIS A 106 -6.72 -5.24 15.16
C HIS A 106 -6.89 -6.57 14.42
N CYS A 107 -8.08 -7.19 14.47
CA CYS A 107 -8.36 -8.43 13.75
C CYS A 107 -8.11 -8.31 12.24
N ARG A 108 -8.52 -7.18 11.63
CA ARG A 108 -8.26 -6.93 10.20
C ARG A 108 -6.78 -6.84 9.89
N MET A 109 -5.99 -6.17 10.73
CA MET A 109 -4.53 -6.06 10.52
C MET A 109 -3.85 -7.42 10.73
N GLN A 110 -4.26 -8.21 11.71
CA GLN A 110 -3.72 -9.56 11.89
C GLN A 110 -4.03 -10.47 10.67
N ALA A 111 -5.25 -10.42 10.14
CA ALA A 111 -5.59 -11.17 8.93
C ALA A 111 -4.74 -10.71 7.72
N ALA A 112 -4.53 -9.40 7.56
CA ALA A 112 -3.64 -8.84 6.54
C ALA A 112 -2.19 -9.34 6.70
N GLN A 113 -1.69 -9.38 7.94
CA GLN A 113 -0.34 -9.84 8.26
C GLN A 113 -0.11 -11.29 7.80
N TYR A 114 -1.05 -12.18 8.10
CA TYR A 114 -0.95 -13.58 7.66
C TYR A 114 -0.91 -13.71 6.14
N LEU A 115 -1.74 -12.95 5.42
CA LEU A 115 -1.73 -12.96 3.95
C LEU A 115 -0.41 -12.43 3.37
N VAL A 116 0.11 -11.33 3.93
CA VAL A 116 1.39 -10.74 3.50
C VAL A 116 2.54 -11.71 3.72
N TYR A 117 2.60 -12.32 4.90
CA TYR A 117 3.67 -13.25 5.23
C TYR A 117 3.58 -14.53 4.40
N ALA A 118 2.38 -15.07 4.18
CA ALA A 118 2.19 -16.24 3.31
C ALA A 118 2.71 -15.97 1.89
N ALA A 119 2.37 -14.81 1.29
CA ALA A 119 2.86 -14.43 -0.03
C ALA A 119 4.39 -14.24 -0.05
N ALA A 120 4.95 -13.62 0.99
CA ALA A 120 6.41 -13.43 1.12
C ALA A 120 7.16 -14.75 1.24
N CYS A 121 6.64 -15.69 2.06
CA CYS A 121 7.23 -17.04 2.20
C CYS A 121 7.24 -17.80 0.88
N LYS A 122 6.13 -17.83 0.14
CA LYS A 122 6.07 -18.47 -1.18
C LYS A 122 7.08 -17.89 -2.16
N LYS A 123 7.20 -16.55 -2.19
CA LYS A 123 8.24 -15.89 -3.01
C LYS A 123 9.64 -16.32 -2.62
N GLN A 124 9.94 -16.40 -1.33
CA GLN A 124 11.25 -16.83 -0.82
C GLN A 124 11.55 -18.29 -1.20
N LEU A 125 10.53 -19.14 -1.20
CA LEU A 125 10.64 -20.56 -1.57
C LEU A 125 10.63 -20.78 -3.10
N HIS A 126 10.58 -19.70 -3.89
CA HIS A 126 10.50 -19.75 -5.37
C HIS A 126 9.26 -20.50 -5.89
N GLU A 127 8.17 -20.54 -5.13
CA GLU A 127 6.87 -21.06 -5.54
C GLU A 127 6.09 -20.04 -6.38
N ASP A 128 4.97 -20.46 -7.01
CA ASP A 128 4.03 -19.53 -7.65
C ASP A 128 3.27 -18.74 -6.55
N TYR A 129 3.54 -17.44 -6.48
CA TYR A 129 2.98 -16.54 -5.48
C TYR A 129 2.08 -15.43 -6.06
N SER A 130 1.85 -15.43 -7.37
CA SER A 130 1.13 -14.32 -8.04
C SER A 130 -0.28 -14.11 -7.47
N MET A 131 -1.01 -15.21 -7.23
CA MET A 131 -2.35 -15.15 -6.62
C MET A 131 -2.29 -14.68 -5.15
N ASP A 132 -1.35 -15.21 -4.37
CA ASP A 132 -1.17 -14.85 -2.96
C ASP A 132 -0.76 -13.38 -2.79
N ALA A 133 0.13 -12.89 -3.65
CA ALA A 133 0.52 -11.47 -3.69
C ALA A 133 -0.68 -10.56 -4.00
N SER A 134 -1.54 -10.98 -4.94
CA SER A 134 -2.74 -10.22 -5.27
C SER A 134 -3.77 -10.22 -4.14
N MET A 135 -3.98 -11.36 -3.47
CA MET A 135 -4.86 -11.47 -2.29
C MET A 135 -4.33 -10.62 -1.12
N ALA A 136 -3.04 -10.71 -0.83
CA ALA A 136 -2.40 -9.93 0.22
C ALA A 136 -2.54 -8.43 -0.03
N LYS A 137 -2.24 -7.97 -1.26
CA LYS A 137 -2.33 -6.56 -1.63
C LYS A 137 -3.77 -6.04 -1.56
N LEU A 138 -4.71 -6.78 -2.10
CA LEU A 138 -6.13 -6.42 -2.07
C LEU A 138 -6.63 -6.25 -0.63
N PHE A 139 -6.43 -7.29 0.18
CA PHE A 139 -6.95 -7.30 1.54
C PHE A 139 -6.27 -6.26 2.43
N ALA A 140 -4.92 -6.18 2.41
CA ALA A 140 -4.18 -5.26 3.25
C ALA A 140 -4.49 -3.79 2.91
N ALA A 141 -4.60 -3.44 1.61
CA ALA A 141 -4.92 -2.08 1.19
C ALA A 141 -6.32 -1.62 1.64
N GLU A 142 -7.35 -2.45 1.42
CA GLU A 142 -8.71 -2.14 1.82
C GLU A 142 -8.86 -2.11 3.35
N ALA A 143 -8.20 -3.03 4.06
CA ALA A 143 -8.18 -3.03 5.52
C ALA A 143 -7.48 -1.80 6.09
N ALA A 144 -6.31 -1.41 5.54
CA ALA A 144 -5.58 -0.21 5.97
C ALA A 144 -6.40 1.07 5.75
N SER A 145 -7.09 1.19 4.61
CA SER A 145 -7.97 2.33 4.33
C SER A 145 -9.12 2.44 5.34
N ASP A 146 -9.77 1.32 5.68
CA ASP A 146 -10.83 1.31 6.71
C ASP A 146 -10.28 1.63 8.10
N VAL A 147 -9.19 0.99 8.49
CA VAL A 147 -8.57 1.13 9.82
C VAL A 147 -8.05 2.55 10.05
N THR A 148 -7.34 3.14 9.09
CA THR A 148 -6.82 4.50 9.23
C THR A 148 -7.94 5.54 9.29
N ARG A 149 -9.02 5.36 8.52
CA ARG A 149 -10.22 6.19 8.61
C ARG A 149 -10.90 6.10 9.99
N ARG A 150 -11.00 4.89 10.55
CA ARG A 150 -11.56 4.69 11.91
C ARG A 150 -10.65 5.30 12.98
N ALA A 151 -9.32 5.22 12.82
CA ALA A 151 -8.38 5.87 13.72
C ALA A 151 -8.62 7.38 13.76
N VAL A 152 -8.71 8.06 12.61
CA VAL A 152 -9.06 9.50 12.55
C VAL A 152 -10.37 9.77 13.29
N GLN A 153 -11.40 8.93 13.11
CA GLN A 153 -12.70 9.09 13.78
C GLN A 153 -12.59 8.94 15.30
N LEU A 154 -11.78 8.00 15.80
CA LEU A 154 -11.57 7.81 17.25
C LEU A 154 -10.83 9.00 17.90
N PHE A 155 -9.98 9.70 17.16
CA PHE A 155 -9.32 10.93 17.61
C PHE A 155 -10.27 12.14 17.58
N GLY A 156 -11.39 12.07 16.83
CA GLY A 156 -12.30 13.21 16.66
C GLY A 156 -11.60 14.40 15.98
N GLY A 157 -11.83 15.61 16.47
CA GLY A 157 -11.24 16.82 15.90
C GLY A 157 -9.72 16.81 15.85
N TYR A 158 -9.05 16.23 16.85
CA TYR A 158 -7.59 16.08 16.85
C TYR A 158 -7.08 15.15 15.76
N GLY A 159 -7.85 14.14 15.35
CA GLY A 159 -7.48 13.27 14.23
C GLY A 159 -7.49 13.98 12.87
N TYR A 160 -8.13 15.14 12.78
CA TYR A 160 -8.19 15.95 11.57
C TYR A 160 -7.09 17.02 11.51
N THR A 161 -6.35 17.21 12.60
CA THR A 161 -5.21 18.14 12.67
C THR A 161 -3.90 17.42 12.35
N ARG A 162 -2.85 18.19 12.01
CA ARG A 162 -1.51 17.64 11.73
C ARG A 162 -0.68 17.38 12.98
N GLU A 163 -1.19 17.61 14.16
CA GLU A 163 -0.54 17.35 15.43
C GLU A 163 -0.41 15.85 15.72
N TYR A 164 -1.34 15.06 15.17
CA TYR A 164 -1.35 13.60 15.29
C TYR A 164 -1.12 12.95 13.93
N PRO A 165 -0.45 11.77 13.88
CA PRO A 165 -0.05 11.16 12.61
C PRO A 165 -1.19 10.48 11.85
N VAL A 166 -2.36 10.27 12.46
CA VAL A 166 -3.45 9.46 11.90
C VAL A 166 -4.05 10.07 10.62
N GLU A 167 -4.10 11.41 10.49
CA GLU A 167 -4.56 12.08 9.27
C GLU A 167 -3.62 11.78 8.09
N ARG A 168 -2.31 11.76 8.34
CA ARG A 168 -1.31 11.42 7.33
C ARG A 168 -1.39 9.94 6.97
N MET A 169 -1.54 9.05 7.95
CA MET A 169 -1.70 7.61 7.70
C MET A 169 -2.92 7.33 6.83
N MET A 170 -4.04 8.02 7.06
CA MET A 170 -5.24 7.90 6.23
C MET A 170 -5.01 8.35 4.78
N ARG A 171 -4.32 9.47 4.57
CA ARG A 171 -3.97 9.95 3.23
C ARG A 171 -3.01 9.02 2.52
N ASP A 172 -2.02 8.52 3.24
CA ASP A 172 -1.00 7.62 2.72
C ASP A 172 -1.57 6.22 2.41
N ALA A 173 -2.50 5.71 3.22
CA ALA A 173 -3.14 4.42 2.99
C ALA A 173 -3.93 4.38 1.68
N LYS A 174 -4.56 5.48 1.27
CA LYS A 174 -5.42 5.48 0.08
C LYS A 174 -4.69 5.07 -1.20
N ILE A 175 -3.43 5.44 -1.37
CA ILE A 175 -2.70 5.08 -2.59
C ILE A 175 -2.47 3.57 -2.71
N THR A 176 -2.44 2.84 -1.59
CA THR A 176 -2.20 1.40 -1.60
C THR A 176 -3.32 0.61 -2.31
N GLU A 177 -4.51 1.18 -2.44
CA GLU A 177 -5.61 0.62 -3.23
C GLU A 177 -5.45 0.89 -4.74
N ILE A 178 -4.56 1.80 -5.15
CA ILE A 178 -4.49 2.34 -6.51
C ILE A 178 -3.25 1.85 -7.25
N TYR A 179 -2.06 2.13 -6.74
CA TYR A 179 -0.82 1.78 -7.44
C TYR A 179 -0.47 0.29 -7.33
N GLU A 180 0.48 -0.16 -8.16
CA GLU A 180 0.86 -1.58 -8.33
C GLU A 180 -0.35 -2.45 -8.76
N GLY A 181 -1.28 -1.83 -9.49
CA GLY A 181 -2.57 -2.40 -9.87
C GLY A 181 -3.68 -2.11 -8.85
N THR A 182 -4.77 -1.51 -9.31
CA THR A 182 -5.89 -1.16 -8.42
C THR A 182 -6.50 -2.38 -7.74
N SER A 183 -7.33 -2.18 -6.72
CA SER A 183 -8.09 -3.27 -6.08
C SER A 183 -8.90 -4.10 -7.09
N GLU A 184 -9.41 -3.46 -8.16
CA GLU A 184 -10.12 -4.14 -9.25
C GLU A 184 -9.16 -5.02 -10.06
N VAL A 185 -7.96 -4.53 -10.36
CA VAL A 185 -6.92 -5.32 -11.06
C VAL A 185 -6.51 -6.54 -10.22
N GLN A 186 -6.38 -6.39 -8.90
CA GLN A 186 -6.11 -7.56 -8.04
C GLN A 186 -7.23 -8.61 -8.15
N ARG A 187 -8.49 -8.18 -8.14
CA ARG A 187 -9.65 -9.06 -8.32
C ARG A 187 -9.64 -9.78 -9.69
N MET A 188 -9.24 -9.07 -10.76
CA MET A 188 -9.05 -9.68 -12.07
C MET A 188 -7.98 -10.77 -12.07
N VAL A 189 -6.84 -10.53 -11.42
CA VAL A 189 -5.77 -11.54 -11.32
C VAL A 189 -6.26 -12.75 -10.53
N ILE A 190 -6.88 -12.54 -9.37
CA ILE A 190 -7.41 -13.61 -8.53
C ILE A 190 -8.46 -14.44 -9.31
N SER A 191 -9.46 -13.81 -9.94
CA SER A 191 -10.51 -14.50 -10.67
C SER A 191 -9.95 -15.32 -11.86
N SER A 192 -8.97 -14.75 -12.56
CA SER A 192 -8.28 -15.48 -13.64
C SER A 192 -7.55 -16.73 -13.14
N ARG A 193 -6.91 -16.65 -11.98
CA ARG A 193 -6.23 -17.80 -11.35
C ARG A 193 -7.20 -18.86 -10.80
N LEU A 194 -8.42 -18.45 -10.44
CA LEU A 194 -9.51 -19.37 -10.10
C LEU A 194 -10.18 -20.03 -11.33
N GLY A 195 -9.77 -19.66 -12.55
CA GLY A 195 -10.36 -20.17 -13.79
C GLY A 195 -11.69 -19.51 -14.16
N VAL A 196 -12.08 -18.43 -13.48
CA VAL A 196 -13.28 -17.65 -13.79
C VAL A 196 -12.91 -16.60 -14.85
N LYS A 197 -13.55 -16.68 -16.02
CA LYS A 197 -13.35 -15.76 -17.16
C LYS A 197 -14.63 -14.99 -17.46
#